data_ceb06ece89cfbba1d39e1f465e0254b3
#
_entry.id   ceb06ece89cfbba1d39e1f465e0254b3
#
_cell.length_a   1.000
_cell.length_b   1.000
_cell.length_c   1.000
_cell.angle_alpha   90.00
_cell.angle_beta   90.00
_cell.angle_gamma   90.00
#
_symmetry.space_group_name_H-M   'P 1'
#
loop_
_entity.id
_entity.type
_entity.pdbx_description
1 polymer ?
#
loop_
_entity_poly.entity_id
_entity_poly.type
_entity_poly.pdbx_seq_one_letter_code
_entity_poly.pdbx_strand_id
1 'polypeptide(L)'
;MKLAIKLAYRNLIGAGLRTWLNVIVLSFSFVVIIWMKGIMVGWDHQAKTDMKNWEIGGGQYWQENYDPFDPFTLSESHAAIPVSLNDEITNGEIVPSLIVSGTIYPQGRMQSVAIVGMNPHQSIFMLPTEKLDTTTSAIPAIIGSVSSRNLKLNVGDYVTIRWRNVNGMFDATEVVITGIFSCNVPSVDVGKIYIPLEKLREMMSLKGEATILTFREEQSERPEITGWSYKNTATLTQSVDELIQTKTVGQSIFYAILLLLAMLAIFDTQVLSIFRRQKEIGTYIALGYTRREVVGLFTVEGAMHSILAAIVSAIYGLPFLIWMAKSGWTMPIEASEFGMAMAQTLYPVYSAGLVISTVLIIVLVTTVVSYWPSRKIAKMNPTEALRGKLQ
;
A
#
# COMPACT_ATOMS: atom_id res chain seq x y z
N MET A 1 37.11 -16.19 18.26
CA MET A 1 36.12 -15.75 17.27
C MET A 1 36.67 -15.74 15.85
N LYS A 2 37.80 -15.09 15.51
CA LYS A 2 38.35 -15.07 14.13
C LYS A 2 38.64 -16.48 13.56
N LEU A 3 39.14 -17.42 14.38
CA LEU A 3 39.37 -18.80 13.96
C LEU A 3 38.08 -19.56 13.67
N ALA A 4 37.02 -19.35 14.48
CA ALA A 4 35.69 -19.95 14.28
C ALA A 4 35.06 -19.52 12.96
N ILE A 5 35.14 -18.23 12.61
CA ILE A 5 34.64 -17.69 11.34
C ILE A 5 35.42 -18.30 10.15
N LYS A 6 36.74 -18.39 10.24
CA LYS A 6 37.57 -18.97 9.17
C LYS A 6 37.31 -20.47 8.95
N LEU A 7 37.11 -21.22 10.02
CA LEU A 7 36.76 -22.64 9.97
C LEU A 7 35.35 -22.85 9.42
N ALA A 8 34.34 -22.04 9.89
CA ALA A 8 33.00 -22.09 9.42
C ALA A 8 32.90 -21.79 7.91
N TYR A 9 33.61 -20.77 7.43
CA TYR A 9 33.67 -20.44 6.00
C TYR A 9 34.25 -21.59 5.15
N ARG A 10 35.35 -22.17 5.58
CA ARG A 10 35.99 -23.29 4.87
C ARG A 10 35.12 -24.54 4.84
N ASN A 11 34.43 -24.82 5.95
CA ASN A 11 33.49 -25.94 6.06
C ASN A 11 32.26 -25.73 5.15
N LEU A 12 31.78 -24.49 5.05
CA LEU A 12 30.61 -24.16 4.24
C LEU A 12 30.86 -24.40 2.75
N ILE A 13 32.00 -23.97 2.23
CA ILE A 13 32.38 -24.18 0.82
C ILE A 13 32.61 -25.65 0.51
N GLY A 14 33.16 -26.42 1.45
CA GLY A 14 33.41 -27.86 1.32
C GLY A 14 32.19 -28.76 1.54
N ALA A 15 31.07 -28.25 2.02
CA ALA A 15 29.96 -29.06 2.53
C ALA A 15 29.00 -29.63 1.47
N GLY A 16 29.22 -29.39 0.16
CA GLY A 16 28.53 -30.05 -0.95
C GLY A 16 27.11 -29.53 -1.25
N LEU A 17 26.40 -30.30 -2.06
CA LEU A 17 25.12 -29.93 -2.67
C LEU A 17 24.02 -29.51 -1.65
N ARG A 18 23.94 -30.17 -0.52
CA ARG A 18 22.93 -29.91 0.53
C ARG A 18 23.03 -28.50 1.12
N THR A 19 24.25 -28.03 1.37
CA THR A 19 24.47 -26.66 1.85
C THR A 19 24.01 -25.62 0.83
N TRP A 20 24.31 -25.86 -0.45
CA TRP A 20 23.88 -24.96 -1.52
C TRP A 20 22.35 -24.94 -1.69
N LEU A 21 21.69 -26.08 -1.54
CA LEU A 21 20.22 -26.14 -1.54
C LEU A 21 19.61 -25.26 -0.44
N ASN A 22 20.15 -25.32 0.79
CA ASN A 22 19.68 -24.48 1.89
C ASN A 22 19.96 -23.00 1.64
N VAL A 23 21.13 -22.67 1.11
CA VAL A 23 21.48 -21.29 0.74
C VAL A 23 20.53 -20.76 -0.32
N ILE A 24 20.17 -21.57 -1.33
CA ILE A 24 19.23 -21.20 -2.39
C ILE A 24 17.84 -20.97 -1.81
N VAL A 25 17.31 -21.89 -1.00
CA VAL A 25 15.98 -21.76 -0.38
C VAL A 25 15.91 -20.51 0.50
N LEU A 26 16.95 -20.29 1.29
CA LEU A 26 17.00 -19.11 2.17
C LEU A 26 17.19 -17.82 1.36
N SER A 27 18.00 -17.82 0.31
CA SER A 27 18.17 -16.65 -0.56
C SER A 27 16.87 -16.30 -1.29
N PHE A 28 16.11 -17.29 -1.71
CA PHE A 28 14.78 -17.08 -2.30
C PHE A 28 13.82 -16.44 -1.29
N SER A 29 13.82 -16.91 -0.04
CA SER A 29 13.01 -16.31 1.03
C SER A 29 13.36 -14.84 1.26
N PHE A 30 14.65 -14.46 1.23
CA PHE A 30 15.08 -13.07 1.31
C PHE A 30 14.45 -12.22 0.20
N VAL A 31 14.58 -12.65 -1.05
CA VAL A 31 14.09 -11.90 -2.21
C VAL A 31 12.58 -11.76 -2.17
N VAL A 32 11.84 -12.84 -1.91
CA VAL A 32 10.37 -12.83 -1.87
C VAL A 32 9.85 -11.92 -0.74
N ILE A 33 10.42 -12.01 0.47
CA ILE A 33 10.00 -11.18 1.60
C ILE A 33 10.26 -9.69 1.31
N ILE A 34 11.44 -9.35 0.78
CA ILE A 34 11.78 -7.97 0.44
C ILE A 34 10.86 -7.45 -0.67
N TRP A 35 10.64 -8.26 -1.72
CA TRP A 35 9.76 -7.90 -2.82
C TRP A 35 8.32 -7.63 -2.36
N MET A 36 7.74 -8.54 -1.59
CA MET A 36 6.36 -8.38 -1.09
C MET A 36 6.21 -7.20 -0.14
N LYS A 37 7.18 -6.96 0.74
CA LYS A 37 7.19 -5.76 1.59
C LYS A 37 7.31 -4.49 0.76
N GLY A 38 8.16 -4.51 -0.27
CA GLY A 38 8.31 -3.40 -1.20
C GLY A 38 7.02 -3.07 -1.95
N ILE A 39 6.23 -4.09 -2.35
CA ILE A 39 4.90 -3.88 -2.96
C ILE A 39 3.95 -3.17 -1.98
N MET A 40 3.92 -3.56 -0.71
CA MET A 40 3.05 -2.90 0.28
C MET A 40 3.41 -1.45 0.51
N VAL A 41 4.70 -1.15 0.63
CA VAL A 41 5.19 0.24 0.77
C VAL A 41 4.89 1.03 -0.50
N GLY A 42 5.08 0.42 -1.67
CA GLY A 42 4.75 1.03 -2.96
C GLY A 42 3.26 1.33 -3.10
N TRP A 43 2.40 0.41 -2.70
CA TRP A 43 0.95 0.61 -2.68
C TRP A 43 0.52 1.75 -1.76
N ASP A 44 1.03 1.78 -0.53
CA ASP A 44 0.76 2.88 0.42
C ASP A 44 1.10 4.24 -0.19
N HIS A 45 2.33 4.37 -0.70
CA HIS A 45 2.80 5.60 -1.28
C HIS A 45 1.97 6.01 -2.50
N GLN A 46 1.64 5.08 -3.39
CA GLN A 46 0.90 5.33 -4.61
C GLN A 46 -0.56 5.69 -4.31
N ALA A 47 -1.24 4.94 -3.42
CA ALA A 47 -2.62 5.22 -3.03
C ALA A 47 -2.78 6.60 -2.39
N LYS A 48 -1.88 6.98 -1.48
CA LYS A 48 -1.89 8.32 -0.86
C LYS A 48 -1.60 9.44 -1.87
N THR A 49 -0.66 9.20 -2.79
CA THR A 49 -0.35 10.16 -3.87
C THR A 49 -1.54 10.33 -4.81
N ASP A 50 -2.18 9.23 -5.21
CA ASP A 50 -3.36 9.28 -6.07
C ASP A 50 -4.52 9.99 -5.35
N MET A 51 -4.80 9.68 -4.08
CA MET A 51 -5.82 10.40 -3.31
C MET A 51 -5.50 11.90 -3.24
N LYS A 52 -4.26 12.28 -2.97
CA LYS A 52 -3.85 13.68 -2.92
C LYS A 52 -4.10 14.39 -4.25
N ASN A 53 -3.75 13.76 -5.36
CA ASN A 53 -3.87 14.36 -6.69
C ASN A 53 -5.30 14.38 -7.24
N TRP A 54 -6.17 13.49 -6.81
CA TRP A 54 -7.49 13.34 -7.39
C TRP A 54 -8.65 13.76 -6.48
N GLU A 55 -8.47 13.75 -5.13
CA GLU A 55 -9.59 13.93 -4.21
C GLU A 55 -9.31 14.92 -3.06
N ILE A 56 -8.17 14.78 -2.36
CA ILE A 56 -7.98 15.45 -1.06
C ILE A 56 -7.10 16.70 -1.11
N GLY A 57 -6.30 16.89 -2.17
CA GLY A 57 -5.36 18.00 -2.25
C GLY A 57 -4.35 18.05 -1.10
N GLY A 58 -4.10 19.23 -0.56
CA GLY A 58 -3.26 19.47 0.62
C GLY A 58 -4.03 19.44 1.95
N GLY A 59 -5.30 19.06 1.95
CA GLY A 59 -6.20 19.05 3.10
C GLY A 59 -7.52 19.74 2.78
N GLN A 60 -8.51 19.57 3.64
CA GLN A 60 -9.88 20.03 3.37
C GLN A 60 -10.55 20.62 4.59
N TYR A 61 -11.38 21.67 4.41
CA TYR A 61 -12.47 21.94 5.32
C TYR A 61 -13.71 21.19 4.84
N TRP A 62 -14.33 20.45 5.72
CA TRP A 62 -15.62 19.82 5.54
C TRP A 62 -16.70 20.60 6.28
N GLN A 63 -17.84 20.75 5.66
CA GLN A 63 -19.02 21.24 6.37
C GLN A 63 -19.34 20.25 7.51
N GLU A 64 -19.73 20.77 8.68
CA GLU A 64 -19.83 19.98 9.93
C GLU A 64 -20.74 18.74 9.83
N ASN A 65 -21.81 18.80 9.03
CA ASN A 65 -22.75 17.70 8.85
C ASN A 65 -22.31 16.73 7.73
N TYR A 66 -21.22 17.02 7.01
CA TYR A 66 -20.78 16.18 5.90
C TYR A 66 -20.13 14.89 6.41
N ASP A 67 -20.72 13.76 6.01
CA ASP A 67 -20.15 12.42 6.18
C ASP A 67 -20.07 11.73 4.81
N PRO A 68 -18.87 11.41 4.30
CA PRO A 68 -18.69 10.73 3.01
C PRO A 68 -19.28 9.31 2.98
N PHE A 69 -19.53 8.70 4.15
CA PHE A 69 -20.08 7.36 4.29
C PHE A 69 -21.60 7.32 4.47
N ASP A 70 -22.24 8.47 4.73
CA ASP A 70 -23.68 8.58 4.85
C ASP A 70 -24.28 9.50 3.77
N PRO A 71 -24.82 8.94 2.67
CA PRO A 71 -25.45 9.73 1.62
C PRO A 71 -26.66 10.57 2.08
N PHE A 72 -27.27 10.25 3.22
CA PHE A 72 -28.42 11.01 3.73
C PHE A 72 -28.02 12.36 4.30
N THR A 73 -26.78 12.54 4.71
CA THR A 73 -26.27 13.82 5.20
C THR A 73 -26.10 14.86 4.10
N LEU A 74 -26.00 14.43 2.83
CA LEU A 74 -25.72 15.32 1.69
C LEU A 74 -26.77 16.42 1.48
N SER A 75 -28.00 16.23 1.95
CA SER A 75 -29.04 17.26 1.86
C SER A 75 -28.82 18.47 2.78
N GLU A 76 -28.02 18.30 3.83
CA GLU A 76 -27.71 19.33 4.85
C GLU A 76 -26.22 19.65 4.90
N SER A 77 -25.40 19.05 4.07
CA SER A 77 -23.95 19.16 4.04
C SER A 77 -23.46 20.33 3.18
N HIS A 78 -24.04 21.50 3.34
CA HIS A 78 -23.65 22.71 2.63
C HIS A 78 -23.67 23.93 3.57
N ALA A 79 -22.76 24.87 3.37
CA ALA A 79 -22.70 26.12 4.10
C ALA A 79 -22.11 27.24 3.23
N ALA A 80 -22.41 28.47 3.61
CA ALA A 80 -21.81 29.64 2.97
C ALA A 80 -20.29 29.62 3.15
N ILE A 81 -19.58 29.93 2.09
CA ILE A 81 -18.11 29.99 2.13
C ILE A 81 -17.69 31.17 3.01
N PRO A 82 -16.76 30.97 3.99
CA PRO A 82 -16.27 32.04 4.84
C PRO A 82 -15.60 33.14 4.02
N VAL A 83 -15.99 34.40 4.28
CA VAL A 83 -15.45 35.57 3.55
C VAL A 83 -13.93 35.68 3.68
N SER A 84 -13.36 35.21 4.79
CA SER A 84 -11.91 35.18 5.04
C SER A 84 -11.13 34.32 4.04
N LEU A 85 -11.77 33.39 3.34
CA LEU A 85 -11.13 32.49 2.37
C LEU A 85 -11.31 32.92 0.92
N ASN A 86 -12.04 34.03 0.65
CA ASN A 86 -12.32 34.48 -0.71
C ASN A 86 -11.04 34.81 -1.51
N ASP A 87 -10.04 35.39 -0.87
CA ASP A 87 -8.78 35.73 -1.53
C ASP A 87 -8.01 34.46 -1.96
N GLU A 88 -7.97 33.45 -1.09
CA GLU A 88 -7.34 32.14 -1.40
C GLU A 88 -8.10 31.40 -2.52
N ILE A 89 -9.42 31.51 -2.56
CA ILE A 89 -10.24 30.94 -3.65
C ILE A 89 -9.97 31.66 -4.97
N THR A 90 -9.92 32.99 -4.95
CA THR A 90 -9.68 33.81 -6.15
C THR A 90 -8.28 33.56 -6.72
N ASN A 91 -7.30 33.35 -5.85
CA ASN A 91 -5.92 33.00 -6.23
C ASN A 91 -5.75 31.53 -6.67
N GLY A 92 -6.81 30.70 -6.55
CA GLY A 92 -6.78 29.28 -6.92
C GLY A 92 -6.03 28.38 -5.91
N GLU A 93 -5.81 28.88 -4.69
CA GLU A 93 -5.21 28.11 -3.60
C GLU A 93 -6.24 27.21 -2.92
N ILE A 94 -7.53 27.57 -3.02
CA ILE A 94 -8.66 26.79 -2.52
C ILE A 94 -9.63 26.52 -3.67
N VAL A 95 -10.10 25.27 -3.74
CA VAL A 95 -11.17 24.86 -4.66
C VAL A 95 -12.39 24.45 -3.86
N PRO A 96 -13.51 25.22 -3.95
CA PRO A 96 -14.79 24.82 -3.38
C PRO A 96 -15.45 23.76 -4.24
N SER A 97 -16.07 22.78 -3.59
CA SER A 97 -16.89 21.72 -4.20
C SER A 97 -18.23 21.63 -3.49
N LEU A 98 -19.32 21.54 -4.26
CA LEU A 98 -20.65 21.26 -3.75
C LEU A 98 -21.04 19.84 -4.13
N ILE A 99 -21.46 19.04 -3.16
CA ILE A 99 -21.81 17.62 -3.36
C ILE A 99 -23.29 17.45 -2.99
N VAL A 100 -24.07 16.92 -3.90
CA VAL A 100 -25.49 16.67 -3.68
C VAL A 100 -25.89 15.28 -4.16
N SER A 101 -26.92 14.72 -3.54
CA SER A 101 -27.49 13.45 -3.97
C SER A 101 -28.35 13.64 -5.21
N GLY A 102 -28.20 12.75 -6.18
CA GLY A 102 -28.99 12.77 -7.40
C GLY A 102 -29.24 11.37 -7.96
N THR A 103 -30.02 11.36 -9.05
CA THR A 103 -30.32 10.14 -9.81
C THR A 103 -30.04 10.40 -11.27
N ILE A 104 -29.38 9.50 -11.92
CA ILE A 104 -29.11 9.52 -13.36
C ILE A 104 -29.91 8.41 -14.06
N TYR A 105 -30.36 8.65 -15.28
CA TYR A 105 -31.19 7.71 -16.06
C TYR A 105 -30.50 7.25 -17.35
N PRO A 106 -29.38 6.49 -17.26
CA PRO A 106 -28.73 5.98 -18.46
C PRO A 106 -29.59 4.88 -19.10
N GLN A 107 -29.93 5.08 -20.38
CA GLN A 107 -30.73 4.11 -21.16
C GLN A 107 -32.04 3.70 -20.44
N GLY A 108 -32.67 4.62 -19.72
CA GLY A 108 -33.92 4.38 -18.99
C GLY A 108 -33.78 3.63 -17.66
N ARG A 109 -32.55 3.31 -17.22
CA ARG A 109 -32.28 2.70 -15.91
C ARG A 109 -32.10 3.81 -14.88
N MET A 110 -32.54 3.57 -13.67
CA MET A 110 -32.33 4.49 -12.56
C MET A 110 -31.06 4.10 -11.78
N GLN A 111 -30.14 5.04 -11.60
CA GLN A 111 -28.92 4.86 -10.84
C GLN A 111 -28.69 6.06 -9.92
N SER A 112 -28.50 5.81 -8.62
CA SER A 112 -28.09 6.86 -7.67
C SER A 112 -26.65 7.31 -7.95
N VAL A 113 -26.42 8.61 -7.90
CA VAL A 113 -25.11 9.23 -8.07
C VAL A 113 -24.96 10.43 -7.14
N ALA A 114 -23.74 10.75 -6.78
CA ALA A 114 -23.42 12.06 -6.22
C ALA A 114 -23.12 13.03 -7.37
N ILE A 115 -23.83 14.15 -7.42
CA ILE A 115 -23.58 15.24 -8.36
C ILE A 115 -22.58 16.18 -7.69
N VAL A 116 -21.42 16.38 -8.29
CA VAL A 116 -20.33 17.19 -7.73
C VAL A 116 -20.14 18.43 -8.60
N GLY A 117 -20.35 19.58 -8.01
CA GLY A 117 -20.06 20.87 -8.63
C GLY A 117 -18.59 21.23 -8.48
N MET A 118 -17.90 21.47 -9.59
CA MET A 118 -16.48 21.83 -9.63
C MET A 118 -16.26 23.07 -10.49
N ASN A 119 -15.24 23.87 -10.12
CA ASN A 119 -14.80 24.97 -10.96
C ASN A 119 -14.10 24.39 -12.21
N PRO A 120 -14.52 24.77 -13.43
CA PRO A 120 -13.87 24.35 -14.68
C PRO A 120 -12.36 24.67 -14.75
N HIS A 121 -11.94 25.78 -14.14
CA HIS A 121 -10.55 26.28 -14.18
C HIS A 121 -9.75 25.92 -12.92
N GLN A 122 -10.19 24.94 -12.13
CA GLN A 122 -9.41 24.49 -10.99
C GLN A 122 -8.09 23.83 -11.43
N SER A 123 -7.07 23.87 -10.56
CA SER A 123 -5.74 23.36 -10.85
C SER A 123 -5.12 22.56 -9.68
N ILE A 124 -5.97 22.15 -8.71
CA ILE A 124 -5.55 21.33 -7.58
C ILE A 124 -5.64 19.85 -7.92
N PHE A 125 -6.74 19.45 -8.55
CA PHE A 125 -7.00 18.07 -8.91
C PHE A 125 -6.60 17.77 -10.35
N MET A 126 -6.17 16.53 -10.61
CA MET A 126 -5.91 16.03 -11.96
C MET A 126 -7.19 15.74 -12.77
N LEU A 127 -8.36 16.14 -12.26
CA LEU A 127 -9.62 16.02 -12.96
C LEU A 127 -9.60 16.94 -14.19
N PRO A 128 -10.03 16.48 -15.40
CA PRO A 128 -10.06 17.27 -16.62
C PRO A 128 -11.25 18.22 -16.62
N THR A 129 -11.31 19.12 -15.63
CA THR A 129 -12.43 20.03 -15.40
C THR A 129 -12.55 21.12 -16.48
N GLU A 130 -11.52 21.36 -17.28
CA GLU A 130 -11.56 22.21 -18.46
C GLU A 130 -12.62 21.77 -19.48
N LYS A 131 -12.97 20.48 -19.51
CA LYS A 131 -14.05 19.93 -20.35
C LYS A 131 -15.45 20.35 -19.88
N LEU A 132 -15.56 20.92 -18.68
CA LEU A 132 -16.79 21.51 -18.15
C LEU A 132 -17.03 22.94 -18.64
N ASP A 133 -16.05 23.58 -19.27
CA ASP A 133 -16.15 24.92 -19.87
C ASP A 133 -16.53 24.85 -21.35
N THR A 134 -17.33 23.86 -21.73
CA THR A 134 -17.75 23.68 -23.12
C THR A 134 -19.11 24.30 -23.33
N THR A 135 -19.27 25.17 -24.35
CA THR A 135 -20.53 25.75 -24.72
C THR A 135 -21.40 24.71 -25.45
N THR A 136 -22.29 24.08 -24.71
CA THR A 136 -23.21 23.05 -25.20
C THR A 136 -24.66 23.45 -24.90
N SER A 137 -25.62 22.84 -25.61
CA SER A 137 -27.05 23.06 -25.36
C SER A 137 -27.54 22.50 -24.03
N ALA A 138 -26.87 21.47 -23.52
CA ALA A 138 -27.08 20.83 -22.21
C ALA A 138 -25.93 21.14 -21.26
N ILE A 139 -26.08 20.87 -19.98
CA ILE A 139 -25.03 21.07 -18.98
C ILE A 139 -23.87 20.08 -19.25
N PRO A 140 -22.61 20.56 -19.42
CA PRO A 140 -21.48 19.67 -19.62
C PRO A 140 -21.19 18.89 -18.37
N ALA A 141 -20.84 17.61 -18.53
CA ALA A 141 -20.52 16.71 -17.43
C ALA A 141 -19.34 15.82 -17.76
N ILE A 142 -18.52 15.50 -16.75
CA ILE A 142 -17.46 14.49 -16.85
C ILE A 142 -17.71 13.36 -15.86
N ILE A 143 -17.35 12.15 -16.24
CA ILE A 143 -17.50 10.94 -15.42
C ILE A 143 -16.22 10.11 -15.45
N GLY A 144 -16.03 9.27 -14.43
CA GLY A 144 -14.94 8.32 -14.39
C GLY A 144 -15.12 7.16 -15.36
N SER A 145 -14.04 6.49 -15.71
CA SER A 145 -14.00 5.40 -16.67
C SER A 145 -14.76 4.15 -16.20
N VAL A 146 -14.74 3.87 -14.90
CA VAL A 146 -15.51 2.76 -14.31
C VAL A 146 -17.01 3.10 -14.34
N SER A 147 -17.38 4.34 -13.98
CA SER A 147 -18.77 4.82 -14.09
C SER A 147 -19.26 4.76 -15.55
N SER A 148 -18.44 5.19 -16.52
CA SER A 148 -18.76 5.13 -17.95
C SER A 148 -19.07 3.69 -18.40
N ARG A 149 -18.22 2.72 -18.03
CA ARG A 149 -18.44 1.29 -18.36
C ARG A 149 -19.72 0.74 -17.72
N ASN A 150 -19.94 1.03 -16.44
CA ASN A 150 -21.09 0.52 -15.70
C ASN A 150 -22.42 1.12 -16.20
N LEU A 151 -22.42 2.40 -16.54
CA LEU A 151 -23.59 3.14 -17.04
C LEU A 151 -23.75 3.00 -18.56
N LYS A 152 -22.72 2.50 -19.26
CA LYS A 152 -22.64 2.41 -20.74
C LYS A 152 -22.83 3.79 -21.40
N LEU A 153 -22.16 4.79 -20.87
CA LEU A 153 -22.17 6.16 -21.37
C LEU A 153 -20.82 6.48 -22.04
N ASN A 154 -20.89 7.14 -23.18
CA ASN A 154 -19.74 7.60 -23.96
C ASN A 154 -19.71 9.13 -24.03
N VAL A 155 -18.59 9.67 -24.47
CA VAL A 155 -18.49 11.11 -24.75
C VAL A 155 -19.47 11.48 -25.87
N GLY A 156 -20.26 12.52 -25.65
CA GLY A 156 -21.32 12.98 -26.53
C GLY A 156 -22.71 12.46 -26.17
N ASP A 157 -22.83 11.48 -25.27
CA ASP A 157 -24.13 10.98 -24.85
C ASP A 157 -24.85 11.98 -23.94
N TYR A 158 -26.17 12.10 -24.17
CA TYR A 158 -27.06 12.87 -23.33
C TYR A 158 -27.73 11.97 -22.30
N VAL A 159 -27.78 12.44 -21.05
CA VAL A 159 -28.42 11.70 -19.97
C VAL A 159 -29.20 12.63 -19.04
N THR A 160 -30.36 12.20 -18.63
CA THR A 160 -31.18 12.93 -17.67
C THR A 160 -30.64 12.71 -16.26
N ILE A 161 -30.43 13.82 -15.54
CA ILE A 161 -30.17 13.82 -14.10
C ILE A 161 -31.40 14.40 -13.39
N ARG A 162 -31.69 13.83 -12.21
CA ARG A 162 -32.77 14.28 -11.33
C ARG A 162 -32.23 14.55 -9.96
N TRP A 163 -32.63 15.62 -9.33
CA TRP A 163 -32.22 15.99 -7.97
C TRP A 163 -33.39 16.54 -7.18
N ARG A 164 -33.18 16.73 -5.89
CA ARG A 164 -34.09 17.43 -5.01
C ARG A 164 -33.39 18.70 -4.50
N ASN A 165 -33.96 19.88 -4.73
CA ASN A 165 -33.36 21.12 -4.27
C ASN A 165 -33.65 21.36 -2.77
N VAL A 166 -33.03 22.39 -2.18
CA VAL A 166 -33.20 22.73 -0.76
C VAL A 166 -34.61 23.07 -0.35
N ASN A 167 -35.48 23.49 -1.30
CA ASN A 167 -36.90 23.75 -1.06
C ASN A 167 -37.75 22.47 -1.09
N GLY A 168 -37.11 21.30 -1.25
CA GLY A 168 -37.79 20.01 -1.31
C GLY A 168 -38.41 19.65 -2.66
N MET A 169 -38.28 20.51 -3.69
CA MET A 169 -38.80 20.26 -5.04
C MET A 169 -37.87 19.32 -5.80
N PHE A 170 -38.48 18.37 -6.52
CA PHE A 170 -37.77 17.55 -7.49
C PHE A 170 -37.74 18.26 -8.84
N ASP A 171 -36.55 18.28 -9.44
CA ASP A 171 -36.35 18.80 -10.78
C ASP A 171 -35.45 17.87 -11.58
N ALA A 172 -35.42 18.02 -12.90
CA ALA A 172 -34.62 17.20 -13.78
C ALA A 172 -34.14 18.01 -14.99
N THR A 173 -32.92 17.70 -15.45
CA THR A 173 -32.39 18.31 -16.67
C THR A 173 -31.51 17.30 -17.41
N GLU A 174 -31.19 17.62 -18.66
CA GLU A 174 -30.23 16.84 -19.44
C GLU A 174 -28.84 17.39 -19.26
N VAL A 175 -27.88 16.46 -19.09
CA VAL A 175 -26.43 16.73 -19.13
C VAL A 175 -25.82 15.99 -20.32
N VAL A 176 -24.78 16.54 -20.89
CA VAL A 176 -24.02 15.91 -21.96
C VAL A 176 -22.66 15.49 -21.43
N ILE A 177 -22.26 14.25 -21.66
CA ILE A 177 -20.93 13.75 -21.24
C ILE A 177 -19.86 14.35 -22.16
N THR A 178 -19.12 15.34 -21.66
CA THR A 178 -18.05 16.03 -22.41
C THR A 178 -16.68 15.39 -22.21
N GLY A 179 -16.54 14.55 -21.18
CA GLY A 179 -15.28 13.85 -20.91
C GLY A 179 -15.43 12.62 -20.04
N ILE A 180 -14.54 11.67 -20.31
CA ILE A 180 -14.33 10.48 -19.47
C ILE A 180 -12.87 10.52 -19.03
N PHE A 181 -12.62 10.32 -17.73
CA PHE A 181 -11.28 10.28 -17.16
C PHE A 181 -11.02 8.92 -16.48
N SER A 182 -9.76 8.57 -16.32
CA SER A 182 -9.36 7.35 -15.60
C SER A 182 -8.51 7.72 -14.39
N CYS A 183 -8.87 7.22 -13.23
CA CYS A 183 -8.08 7.38 -12.02
C CYS A 183 -8.09 6.09 -11.18
N ASN A 184 -7.17 6.02 -10.22
CA ASN A 184 -7.04 4.86 -9.31
C ASN A 184 -7.76 5.09 -7.97
N VAL A 185 -8.60 6.12 -7.86
CA VAL A 185 -9.32 6.50 -6.65
C VAL A 185 -10.82 6.19 -6.85
N PRO A 186 -11.33 5.08 -6.30
CA PRO A 186 -12.71 4.64 -6.54
C PRO A 186 -13.75 5.65 -6.10
N SER A 187 -13.52 6.38 -5.01
CA SER A 187 -14.40 7.45 -4.53
C SER A 187 -14.56 8.60 -5.52
N VAL A 188 -13.64 8.77 -6.46
CA VAL A 188 -13.68 9.78 -7.53
C VAL A 188 -14.28 9.22 -8.82
N ASP A 189 -13.95 7.99 -9.18
CA ASP A 189 -14.38 7.35 -10.44
C ASP A 189 -15.80 6.78 -10.36
N VAL A 190 -16.19 6.18 -9.22
CA VAL A 190 -17.44 5.42 -9.11
C VAL A 190 -18.55 6.23 -8.45
N GLY A 191 -19.74 6.24 -9.07
CA GLY A 191 -20.95 6.81 -8.48
C GLY A 191 -20.98 8.34 -8.41
N LYS A 192 -20.05 9.03 -9.08
CA LYS A 192 -20.00 10.49 -9.16
C LYS A 192 -20.15 10.99 -10.60
N ILE A 193 -20.84 12.13 -10.76
CA ILE A 193 -20.89 12.91 -11.98
C ILE A 193 -20.49 14.35 -11.65
N TYR A 194 -19.58 14.90 -12.42
CA TYR A 194 -19.02 16.24 -12.18
C TYR A 194 -19.61 17.21 -13.19
N ILE A 195 -20.12 18.35 -12.71
CA ILE A 195 -20.69 19.43 -13.52
C ILE A 195 -20.12 20.78 -13.05
N PRO A 196 -20.29 21.89 -13.81
CA PRO A 196 -19.84 23.20 -13.37
C PRO A 196 -20.49 23.61 -12.05
N LEU A 197 -19.67 24.12 -11.10
CA LEU A 197 -20.11 24.48 -9.76
C LEU A 197 -21.26 25.47 -9.75
N GLU A 198 -21.17 26.54 -10.56
CA GLU A 198 -22.21 27.57 -10.61
C GLU A 198 -23.55 27.02 -11.13
N LYS A 199 -23.48 26.07 -12.06
CA LYS A 199 -24.72 25.40 -12.54
C LYS A 199 -25.35 24.55 -11.44
N LEU A 200 -24.57 23.82 -10.69
CA LEU A 200 -25.09 23.05 -9.56
C LEU A 200 -25.67 23.96 -8.47
N ARG A 201 -25.02 25.10 -8.19
CA ARG A 201 -25.52 26.12 -7.25
C ARG A 201 -26.90 26.72 -7.71
N GLU A 202 -27.04 27.01 -8.99
CA GLU A 202 -28.31 27.46 -9.58
C GLU A 202 -29.39 26.37 -9.41
N MET A 203 -29.08 25.11 -9.77
CA MET A 203 -30.02 23.98 -9.67
C MET A 203 -30.49 23.75 -8.23
N MET A 204 -29.60 23.88 -7.28
CA MET A 204 -29.90 23.68 -5.87
C MET A 204 -30.45 24.90 -5.14
N SER A 205 -30.39 26.09 -5.75
CA SER A 205 -30.68 27.39 -5.12
C SER A 205 -29.73 27.73 -3.96
N LEU A 206 -28.45 27.33 -4.06
CA LEU A 206 -27.41 27.45 -3.05
C LEU A 206 -26.28 28.40 -3.50
N LYS A 207 -26.59 29.69 -3.60
CA LYS A 207 -25.60 30.69 -4.03
C LYS A 207 -24.48 30.87 -3.02
N GLY A 208 -23.21 30.72 -3.47
CA GLY A 208 -22.03 30.95 -2.65
C GLY A 208 -21.77 29.88 -1.58
N GLU A 209 -22.45 28.75 -1.66
CA GLU A 209 -22.26 27.63 -0.71
C GLU A 209 -21.39 26.52 -1.29
N ALA A 210 -20.81 25.73 -0.36
CA ALA A 210 -20.00 24.56 -0.69
C ALA A 210 -20.15 23.47 0.39
N THR A 211 -19.81 22.25 0.05
CA THR A 211 -19.70 21.11 0.96
C THR A 211 -18.27 20.94 1.47
N ILE A 212 -17.30 21.10 0.56
CA ILE A 212 -15.87 20.90 0.82
C ILE A 212 -15.08 22.08 0.24
N LEU A 213 -14.06 22.52 0.99
CA LEU A 213 -13.07 23.48 0.53
C LEU A 213 -11.70 22.80 0.55
N THR A 214 -11.13 22.50 -0.63
CA THR A 214 -9.87 21.78 -0.76
C THR A 214 -8.73 22.73 -1.01
N PHE A 215 -7.63 22.52 -0.28
CA PHE A 215 -6.43 23.33 -0.34
C PHE A 215 -5.37 22.75 -1.27
N ARG A 216 -4.58 23.63 -1.88
CA ARG A 216 -3.41 23.25 -2.68
C ARG A 216 -2.26 22.79 -1.80
N GLU A 217 -1.95 23.60 -0.78
CA GLU A 217 -0.80 23.36 0.10
C GLU A 217 -1.20 22.56 1.34
N GLU A 218 -0.32 21.64 1.69
CA GLU A 218 -0.48 20.81 2.88
C GLU A 218 -0.12 21.59 4.13
N GLN A 219 -1.04 21.63 5.09
CA GLN A 219 -0.83 22.20 6.42
C GLN A 219 -1.32 21.22 7.47
N SER A 220 -0.57 21.09 8.55
CA SER A 220 -0.92 20.19 9.66
C SER A 220 -2.15 20.67 10.42
N GLU A 221 -2.29 21.98 10.57
CA GLU A 221 -3.38 22.62 11.30
C GLU A 221 -3.82 23.90 10.58
N ARG A 222 -5.10 24.21 10.65
CA ARG A 222 -5.68 25.47 10.17
C ARG A 222 -6.65 26.01 11.22
N PRO A 223 -6.94 27.34 11.22
CA PRO A 223 -7.86 27.94 12.17
C PRO A 223 -9.23 27.27 12.17
N GLU A 224 -9.84 27.14 13.33
CA GLU A 224 -11.23 26.70 13.43
C GLU A 224 -12.15 27.77 12.85
N ILE A 225 -13.08 27.34 11.99
CA ILE A 225 -14.09 28.18 11.36
C ILE A 225 -15.46 27.59 11.71
N THR A 226 -16.37 28.39 12.25
CA THR A 226 -17.70 27.94 12.62
C THR A 226 -18.42 27.31 11.42
N GLY A 227 -18.96 26.11 11.61
CA GLY A 227 -19.64 25.34 10.55
C GLY A 227 -18.70 24.56 9.64
N TRP A 228 -17.36 24.61 9.90
CA TRP A 228 -16.36 23.93 9.07
C TRP A 228 -15.32 23.20 9.93
N SER A 229 -15.07 21.93 9.65
CA SER A 229 -14.09 21.10 10.32
C SER A 229 -12.89 20.84 9.40
N TYR A 230 -11.68 21.26 9.84
CA TYR A 230 -10.48 20.99 9.07
C TYR A 230 -10.05 19.53 9.19
N LYS A 231 -9.73 18.91 8.05
CA LYS A 231 -9.17 17.57 7.92
C LYS A 231 -7.84 17.68 7.20
N ASN A 232 -6.75 17.37 7.89
CA ASN A 232 -5.43 17.30 7.27
C ASN A 232 -5.28 16.02 6.42
N THR A 233 -4.25 15.96 5.60
CA THR A 233 -3.98 14.83 4.71
C THR A 233 -3.85 13.51 5.45
N ALA A 234 -3.24 13.51 6.64
CA ALA A 234 -3.11 12.30 7.47
C ALA A 234 -4.47 11.74 7.91
N THR A 235 -5.41 12.61 8.31
CA THR A 235 -6.77 12.20 8.66
C THR A 235 -7.52 11.66 7.42
N LEU A 236 -7.37 12.33 6.28
CA LEU A 236 -8.07 11.97 5.05
C LEU A 236 -7.55 10.65 4.43
N THR A 237 -6.28 10.29 4.68
CA THR A 237 -5.69 9.02 4.22
C THR A 237 -5.76 7.89 5.23
N GLN A 238 -6.34 8.12 6.41
CA GLN A 238 -6.41 7.12 7.49
C GLN A 238 -7.04 5.79 7.04
N SER A 239 -8.08 5.84 6.21
CA SER A 239 -8.72 4.63 5.67
C SER A 239 -7.77 3.78 4.82
N VAL A 240 -6.85 4.42 4.09
CA VAL A 240 -5.78 3.71 3.35
C VAL A 240 -4.81 3.07 4.31
N ASP A 241 -4.39 3.79 5.35
CA ASP A 241 -3.48 3.25 6.38
C ASP A 241 -4.07 2.02 7.06
N GLU A 242 -5.34 2.06 7.45
CA GLU A 242 -6.06 0.94 8.08
C GLU A 242 -6.18 -0.25 7.13
N LEU A 243 -6.49 -0.02 5.85
CA LEU A 243 -6.55 -1.06 4.83
C LEU A 243 -5.20 -1.74 4.65
N ILE A 244 -4.12 -0.97 4.49
CA ILE A 244 -2.77 -1.48 4.30
C ILE A 244 -2.28 -2.21 5.55
N GLN A 245 -2.56 -1.68 6.74
CA GLN A 245 -2.22 -2.35 8.00
C GLN A 245 -2.90 -3.73 8.08
N THR A 246 -4.19 -3.81 7.76
CA THR A 246 -4.93 -5.08 7.75
C THR A 246 -4.33 -6.07 6.76
N LYS A 247 -3.98 -5.64 5.55
CA LYS A 247 -3.32 -6.48 4.54
C LYS A 247 -1.92 -6.91 4.98
N THR A 248 -1.17 -6.03 5.63
CA THR A 248 0.18 -6.33 6.15
C THR A 248 0.15 -7.40 7.24
N VAL A 249 -0.87 -7.41 8.11
CA VAL A 249 -1.05 -8.48 9.11
C VAL A 249 -1.22 -9.84 8.42
N GLY A 250 -2.09 -9.93 7.40
CA GLY A 250 -2.26 -11.15 6.61
C GLY A 250 -0.97 -11.62 5.93
N GLN A 251 -0.22 -10.69 5.35
CA GLN A 251 1.08 -11.00 4.75
C GLN A 251 2.14 -11.46 5.78
N SER A 252 2.08 -10.95 6.99
CA SER A 252 3.02 -11.36 8.06
C SER A 252 2.93 -12.84 8.36
N ILE A 253 1.74 -13.44 8.26
CA ILE A 253 1.53 -14.89 8.39
C ILE A 253 2.25 -15.63 7.26
N PHE A 254 2.14 -15.13 6.02
CA PHE A 254 2.85 -15.72 4.89
C PHE A 254 4.37 -15.64 5.04
N TYR A 255 4.90 -14.48 5.50
CA TYR A 255 6.33 -14.35 5.81
C TYR A 255 6.77 -15.32 6.91
N ALA A 256 5.95 -15.49 7.95
CA ALA A 256 6.22 -16.44 9.03
C ALA A 256 6.29 -17.88 8.50
N ILE A 257 5.41 -18.28 7.58
CA ILE A 257 5.43 -19.60 6.94
C ILE A 257 6.70 -19.79 6.10
N LEU A 258 7.03 -18.82 5.25
CA LEU A 258 8.28 -18.88 4.44
C LEU A 258 9.52 -18.99 5.33
N LEU A 259 9.56 -18.19 6.39
CA LEU A 259 10.67 -18.22 7.35
C LEU A 259 10.74 -19.55 8.09
N LEU A 260 9.59 -20.11 8.49
CA LEU A 260 9.52 -21.42 9.16
C LEU A 260 10.02 -22.54 8.25
N LEU A 261 9.67 -22.55 6.98
CA LEU A 261 10.18 -23.53 6.01
C LEU A 261 11.69 -23.42 5.86
N ALA A 262 12.21 -22.20 5.74
CA ALA A 262 13.66 -21.96 5.70
C ALA A 262 14.36 -22.39 7.00
N MET A 263 13.74 -22.15 8.16
CA MET A 263 14.24 -22.59 9.47
C MET A 263 14.30 -24.11 9.58
N LEU A 264 13.26 -24.82 9.12
CA LEU A 264 13.25 -26.29 9.14
C LEU A 264 14.39 -26.87 8.29
N ALA A 265 14.64 -26.31 7.12
CA ALA A 265 15.74 -26.74 6.25
C ALA A 265 17.12 -26.56 6.92
N ILE A 266 17.33 -25.41 7.59
CA ILE A 266 18.57 -25.14 8.34
C ILE A 266 18.67 -26.06 9.55
N PHE A 267 17.59 -26.23 10.32
CA PHE A 267 17.57 -27.09 11.51
C PHE A 267 17.95 -28.54 11.16
N ASP A 268 17.32 -29.10 10.12
CA ASP A 268 17.60 -30.48 9.66
C ASP A 268 19.07 -30.63 9.23
N THR A 269 19.59 -29.66 8.48
CA THR A 269 20.97 -29.67 8.05
C THR A 269 21.96 -29.58 9.25
N GLN A 270 21.66 -28.73 10.22
CA GLN A 270 22.48 -28.59 11.43
C GLN A 270 22.46 -29.88 12.26
N VAL A 271 21.29 -30.49 12.44
CA VAL A 271 21.17 -31.77 13.15
C VAL A 271 22.06 -32.85 12.48
N LEU A 272 21.90 -32.99 11.15
CA LEU A 272 22.71 -33.98 10.40
C LEU A 272 24.20 -33.66 10.40
N SER A 273 24.60 -32.40 10.32
CA SER A 273 26.00 -31.96 10.41
C SER A 273 26.60 -32.37 11.74
N ILE A 274 25.89 -32.12 12.84
CA ILE A 274 26.37 -32.50 14.20
C ILE A 274 26.51 -34.01 14.30
N PHE A 275 25.55 -34.80 13.84
CA PHE A 275 25.64 -36.27 13.87
C PHE A 275 26.79 -36.82 13.04
N ARG A 276 27.07 -36.30 11.87
CA ARG A 276 28.17 -36.75 11.00
C ARG A 276 29.54 -36.35 11.53
N ARG A 277 29.64 -35.25 12.27
CA ARG A 277 30.88 -34.65 12.73
C ARG A 277 31.17 -34.91 14.22
N GLN A 278 30.56 -35.94 14.82
CA GLN A 278 30.72 -36.28 16.23
C GLN A 278 32.17 -36.51 16.64
N LYS A 279 32.94 -37.21 15.78
CA LYS A 279 34.38 -37.46 16.05
C LYS A 279 35.19 -36.16 16.07
N GLU A 280 34.90 -35.23 15.18
CA GLU A 280 35.50 -33.88 15.18
C GLU A 280 35.17 -33.12 16.46
N ILE A 281 33.91 -33.17 16.90
CA ILE A 281 33.44 -32.55 18.14
C ILE A 281 34.20 -33.13 19.34
N GLY A 282 34.34 -34.47 19.41
CA GLY A 282 35.10 -35.12 20.43
C GLY A 282 36.57 -34.71 20.42
N THR A 283 37.18 -34.56 19.25
CA THR A 283 38.57 -34.09 19.07
C THR A 283 38.76 -32.66 19.57
N TYR A 284 37.83 -31.72 19.25
CA TYR A 284 37.86 -30.34 19.76
C TYR A 284 37.87 -30.31 21.31
N ILE A 285 37.01 -31.10 21.94
CA ILE A 285 36.92 -31.17 23.40
C ILE A 285 38.20 -31.79 23.98
N ALA A 286 38.74 -32.82 23.35
CA ALA A 286 40.01 -33.45 23.77
C ALA A 286 41.22 -32.50 23.64
N LEU A 287 41.21 -31.59 22.69
CA LEU A 287 42.20 -30.52 22.49
C LEU A 287 42.04 -29.34 23.46
N GLY A 288 41.05 -29.40 24.40
CA GLY A 288 40.88 -28.40 25.45
C GLY A 288 39.83 -27.31 25.16
N TYR A 289 39.10 -27.42 24.05
CA TYR A 289 37.96 -26.51 23.83
C TYR A 289 36.83 -26.78 24.82
N THR A 290 36.30 -25.73 25.39
CA THR A 290 35.09 -25.84 26.24
C THR A 290 33.87 -26.22 25.40
N ARG A 291 32.92 -26.93 26.00
CA ARG A 291 31.63 -27.28 25.33
C ARG A 291 30.89 -26.06 24.78
N ARG A 292 30.95 -24.91 25.47
CA ARG A 292 30.36 -23.65 25.03
C ARG A 292 31.04 -23.11 23.76
N GLU A 293 32.33 -23.20 23.65
CA GLU A 293 33.09 -22.79 22.46
C GLU A 293 32.73 -23.64 21.24
N VAL A 294 32.60 -24.95 21.43
CA VAL A 294 32.20 -25.86 20.35
C VAL A 294 30.74 -25.60 19.92
N VAL A 295 29.81 -25.41 20.87
CA VAL A 295 28.42 -24.98 20.56
C VAL A 295 28.43 -23.68 19.79
N GLY A 296 29.22 -22.69 20.21
CA GLY A 296 29.36 -21.41 19.52
C GLY A 296 29.88 -21.58 18.09
N LEU A 297 30.86 -22.45 17.86
CA LEU A 297 31.41 -22.74 16.54
C LEU A 297 30.31 -23.23 15.56
N PHE A 298 29.53 -24.23 15.96
CA PHE A 298 28.46 -24.80 15.14
C PHE A 298 27.30 -23.83 14.95
N THR A 299 27.02 -22.99 15.95
CA THR A 299 26.00 -21.92 15.83
C THR A 299 26.41 -20.87 14.81
N VAL A 300 27.69 -20.44 14.85
CA VAL A 300 28.24 -19.50 13.86
C VAL A 300 28.25 -20.12 12.46
N GLU A 301 28.58 -21.42 12.34
CA GLU A 301 28.51 -22.13 11.07
C GLU A 301 27.09 -22.08 10.48
N GLY A 302 26.06 -22.32 11.30
CA GLY A 302 24.67 -22.20 10.90
C GLY A 302 24.28 -20.76 10.52
N ALA A 303 24.70 -19.77 11.30
CA ALA A 303 24.46 -18.36 10.99
C ALA A 303 25.12 -17.91 9.67
N MET A 304 26.27 -18.47 9.33
CA MET A 304 26.96 -18.16 8.07
C MET A 304 26.19 -18.62 6.83
N HIS A 305 25.29 -19.60 6.93
CA HIS A 305 24.39 -19.95 5.83
C HIS A 305 23.48 -18.77 5.45
N SER A 306 22.97 -18.02 6.44
CA SER A 306 22.13 -16.85 6.17
C SER A 306 22.93 -15.69 5.58
N ILE A 307 24.17 -15.49 6.00
CA ILE A 307 25.05 -14.47 5.43
C ILE A 307 25.37 -14.82 3.96
N LEU A 308 25.71 -16.08 3.68
CA LEU A 308 25.95 -16.53 2.31
C LEU A 308 24.67 -16.43 1.47
N ALA A 309 23.52 -16.79 2.03
CA ALA A 309 22.23 -16.64 1.37
C ALA A 309 21.91 -15.16 1.07
N ALA A 310 22.24 -14.24 1.98
CA ALA A 310 22.08 -12.80 1.74
C ALA A 310 22.97 -12.31 0.59
N ILE A 311 24.22 -12.80 0.49
CA ILE A 311 25.12 -12.49 -0.62
C ILE A 311 24.57 -13.05 -1.94
N VAL A 312 24.13 -14.31 -1.95
CA VAL A 312 23.56 -14.94 -3.14
C VAL A 312 22.27 -14.24 -3.54
N SER A 313 21.40 -13.90 -2.56
CA SER A 313 20.18 -13.12 -2.83
C SER A 313 20.46 -11.74 -3.42
N ALA A 314 21.56 -11.10 -3.01
CA ALA A 314 21.96 -9.82 -3.57
C ALA A 314 22.36 -9.94 -5.05
N ILE A 315 23.04 -11.02 -5.45
CA ILE A 315 23.50 -11.21 -6.83
C ILE A 315 22.35 -11.27 -7.83
N TYR A 316 21.31 -12.05 -7.58
CA TYR A 316 20.17 -12.17 -8.51
C TYR A 316 18.96 -11.34 -8.08
N GLY A 317 18.81 -11.12 -6.76
CA GLY A 317 17.66 -10.39 -6.21
C GLY A 317 17.73 -8.90 -6.48
N LEU A 318 18.90 -8.24 -6.37
CA LEU A 318 19.02 -6.82 -6.67
C LEU A 318 18.62 -6.50 -8.12
N PRO A 319 19.12 -7.20 -9.16
CA PRO A 319 18.64 -6.99 -10.53
C PRO A 319 17.13 -7.20 -10.67
N PHE A 320 16.58 -8.24 -10.04
CA PHE A 320 15.15 -8.51 -10.05
C PHE A 320 14.33 -7.40 -9.38
N LEU A 321 14.74 -6.96 -8.18
CA LEU A 321 14.05 -5.90 -7.43
C LEU A 321 14.11 -4.55 -8.18
N ILE A 322 15.25 -4.21 -8.78
CA ILE A 322 15.40 -3.00 -9.60
C ILE A 322 14.51 -3.06 -10.86
N TRP A 323 14.48 -4.23 -11.49
CA TRP A 323 13.59 -4.45 -12.63
C TRP A 323 12.13 -4.28 -12.24
N MET A 324 11.69 -4.91 -11.16
CA MET A 324 10.33 -4.78 -10.64
C MET A 324 9.96 -3.35 -10.22
N ALA A 325 10.91 -2.60 -9.64
CA ALA A 325 10.69 -1.21 -9.29
C ALA A 325 10.44 -0.31 -10.52
N LYS A 326 11.03 -0.65 -11.68
CA LYS A 326 10.87 0.10 -12.92
C LYS A 326 9.68 -0.35 -13.76
N SER A 327 9.49 -1.67 -13.88
CA SER A 327 8.42 -2.25 -14.71
C SER A 327 7.07 -2.26 -14.01
N GLY A 328 7.07 -2.24 -12.67
CA GLY A 328 5.88 -2.45 -11.87
C GLY A 328 5.40 -3.91 -11.91
N TRP A 329 4.44 -4.18 -11.04
CA TRP A 329 3.69 -5.44 -11.04
C TRP A 329 2.24 -5.15 -11.41
N THR A 330 1.85 -5.56 -12.62
CA THR A 330 0.48 -5.37 -13.12
C THR A 330 -0.39 -6.53 -12.65
N MET A 331 -1.46 -6.20 -11.96
CA MET A 331 -2.42 -7.21 -11.53
C MET A 331 -3.32 -7.63 -12.69
N PRO A 332 -3.66 -8.92 -12.77
CA PRO A 332 -4.56 -9.43 -13.81
C PRO A 332 -6.03 -9.05 -13.59
N ILE A 333 -6.35 -8.35 -12.50
CA ILE A 333 -7.71 -8.00 -12.08
C ILE A 333 -7.74 -6.48 -11.85
N GLU A 334 -8.76 -5.80 -12.36
CA GLU A 334 -9.00 -4.37 -12.09
C GLU A 334 -9.49 -4.21 -10.64
N ALA A 335 -8.60 -3.79 -9.74
CA ALA A 335 -8.91 -3.62 -8.32
C ALA A 335 -9.97 -2.56 -8.05
N SER A 336 -10.13 -1.59 -8.95
CA SER A 336 -11.17 -0.56 -8.92
C SER A 336 -12.59 -1.13 -8.98
N GLU A 337 -12.78 -2.30 -9.63
CA GLU A 337 -14.08 -2.98 -9.66
C GLU A 337 -14.51 -3.49 -8.28
N PHE A 338 -13.56 -3.71 -7.39
CA PHE A 338 -13.79 -4.14 -6.00
C PHE A 338 -13.80 -2.98 -5.00
N GLY A 339 -13.82 -1.73 -5.47
CA GLY A 339 -13.84 -0.53 -4.62
C GLY A 339 -12.53 -0.30 -3.84
N MET A 340 -11.42 -0.93 -4.25
CA MET A 340 -10.12 -0.72 -3.62
C MET A 340 -9.35 0.41 -4.31
N ALA A 341 -8.83 1.35 -3.52
CA ALA A 341 -7.90 2.39 -3.98
C ALA A 341 -6.54 1.77 -4.32
N MET A 342 -6.46 1.13 -5.47
CA MET A 342 -5.26 0.41 -5.91
C MET A 342 -5.12 0.57 -7.42
N ALA A 343 -3.96 1.04 -7.84
CA ALA A 343 -3.61 1.10 -9.26
C ALA A 343 -3.46 -0.31 -9.85
N GLN A 344 -3.79 -0.46 -11.12
CA GLN A 344 -3.60 -1.71 -11.84
C GLN A 344 -2.13 -2.16 -11.88
N THR A 345 -1.20 -1.21 -11.90
CA THR A 345 0.24 -1.48 -11.83
C THR A 345 0.81 -0.88 -10.55
N LEU A 346 1.35 -1.74 -9.68
CA LEU A 346 2.02 -1.35 -8.45
C LEU A 346 3.53 -1.30 -8.65
N TYR A 347 4.14 -0.20 -8.25
CA TYR A 347 5.59 0.00 -8.28
C TYR A 347 6.18 -0.23 -6.90
N PRO A 348 6.90 -1.35 -6.67
CA PRO A 348 7.49 -1.63 -5.37
C PRO A 348 8.50 -0.56 -4.97
N VAL A 349 8.48 -0.13 -3.71
CA VAL A 349 9.42 0.83 -3.13
C VAL A 349 10.32 0.12 -2.12
N TYR A 350 11.63 0.18 -2.33
CA TYR A 350 12.63 -0.46 -1.47
C TYR A 350 13.45 0.60 -0.75
N SER A 351 13.19 0.82 0.53
CA SER A 351 14.05 1.64 1.37
C SER A 351 15.23 0.82 1.91
N ALA A 352 16.38 1.45 2.14
CA ALA A 352 17.52 0.80 2.77
C ALA A 352 17.16 0.22 4.14
N GLY A 353 16.31 0.91 4.91
CA GLY A 353 15.82 0.43 6.21
C GLY A 353 15.02 -0.87 6.10
N LEU A 354 14.13 -0.99 5.09
CA LEU A 354 13.36 -2.21 4.83
C LEU A 354 14.28 -3.40 4.51
N VAL A 355 15.26 -3.20 3.65
CA VAL A 355 16.20 -4.26 3.25
C VAL A 355 17.07 -4.70 4.44
N ILE A 356 17.69 -3.74 5.12
CA ILE A 356 18.60 -4.02 6.26
C ILE A 356 17.82 -4.69 7.40
N SER A 357 16.65 -4.17 7.78
CA SER A 357 15.85 -4.77 8.87
C SER A 357 15.42 -6.20 8.52
N THR A 358 15.04 -6.47 7.29
CA THR A 358 14.65 -7.81 6.84
C THR A 358 15.83 -8.76 6.90
N VAL A 359 17.02 -8.34 6.41
CA VAL A 359 18.25 -9.14 6.50
C VAL A 359 18.62 -9.43 7.95
N LEU A 360 18.60 -8.43 8.82
CA LEU A 360 18.93 -8.60 10.25
C LEU A 360 17.97 -9.57 10.95
N ILE A 361 16.66 -9.46 10.70
CA ILE A 361 15.67 -10.37 11.29
C ILE A 361 15.95 -11.81 10.85
N ILE A 362 16.17 -12.07 9.56
CA ILE A 362 16.40 -13.42 9.06
C ILE A 362 17.71 -13.98 9.60
N VAL A 363 18.79 -13.19 9.65
CA VAL A 363 20.08 -13.61 10.25
C VAL A 363 19.92 -13.93 11.73
N LEU A 364 19.20 -13.12 12.48
CA LEU A 364 18.93 -13.35 13.90
C LEU A 364 18.15 -14.66 14.10
N VAL A 365 17.08 -14.84 13.36
CA VAL A 365 16.22 -16.02 13.46
C VAL A 365 17.02 -17.30 13.10
N THR A 366 17.78 -17.27 12.00
CA THR A 366 18.62 -18.41 11.60
C THR A 366 19.70 -18.73 12.64
N THR A 367 20.26 -17.72 13.30
CA THR A 367 21.22 -17.91 14.39
C THR A 367 20.58 -18.62 15.58
N VAL A 368 19.38 -18.20 15.98
CA VAL A 368 18.61 -18.83 17.07
C VAL A 368 18.28 -20.28 16.74
N VAL A 369 17.81 -20.54 15.51
CA VAL A 369 17.46 -21.89 15.05
C VAL A 369 18.68 -22.80 14.99
N SER A 370 19.85 -22.28 14.59
CA SER A 370 21.10 -23.04 14.55
C SER A 370 21.67 -23.34 15.96
N TYR A 371 21.38 -22.47 16.92
CA TYR A 371 21.79 -22.66 18.31
C TYR A 371 21.07 -23.85 18.96
N TRP A 372 19.82 -24.09 18.68
CA TRP A 372 19.02 -25.14 19.32
C TRP A 372 19.58 -26.55 19.14
N PRO A 373 19.82 -27.06 17.92
CA PRO A 373 20.46 -28.37 17.76
C PRO A 373 21.91 -28.39 18.29
N SER A 374 22.64 -27.26 18.18
CA SER A 374 24.00 -27.15 18.66
C SER A 374 24.13 -27.33 20.19
N ARG A 375 23.08 -26.98 20.96
CA ARG A 375 23.04 -27.25 22.41
C ARG A 375 23.17 -28.73 22.77
N LYS A 376 22.82 -29.66 21.88
CA LYS A 376 22.97 -31.10 22.13
C LYS A 376 24.45 -31.48 22.30
N ILE A 377 25.36 -30.75 21.64
CA ILE A 377 26.83 -30.93 21.78
C ILE A 377 27.26 -30.76 23.24
N ALA A 378 26.68 -29.84 23.98
CA ALA A 378 27.01 -29.60 25.39
C ALA A 378 26.69 -30.77 26.31
N LYS A 379 25.82 -31.70 25.89
CA LYS A 379 25.42 -32.89 26.66
C LYS A 379 26.17 -34.16 26.21
N MET A 380 27.01 -34.12 25.17
CA MET A 380 27.73 -35.29 24.66
C MET A 380 28.91 -35.67 25.56
N ASN A 381 29.07 -36.99 25.79
CA ASN A 381 30.24 -37.52 26.46
C ASN A 381 31.44 -37.60 25.47
N PRO A 382 32.60 -36.96 25.76
CA PRO A 382 33.73 -36.92 24.82
C PRO A 382 34.24 -38.31 24.41
N THR A 383 34.23 -39.26 25.34
CA THR A 383 34.68 -40.65 25.10
C THR A 383 33.76 -41.41 24.17
N GLU A 384 32.46 -41.20 24.26
CA GLU A 384 31.43 -41.80 23.38
C GLU A 384 31.44 -41.16 22.00
N ALA A 385 31.63 -39.85 21.94
CA ALA A 385 31.75 -39.10 20.69
C ALA A 385 32.96 -39.59 19.87
N LEU A 386 34.11 -39.84 20.50
CA LEU A 386 35.30 -40.39 19.84
C LEU A 386 35.08 -41.82 19.33
N ARG A 387 34.29 -42.63 20.04
CA ARG A 387 33.95 -44.01 19.64
C ARG A 387 32.89 -44.07 18.55
N GLY A 388 32.21 -42.93 18.23
CA GLY A 388 31.15 -42.88 17.22
C GLY A 388 29.87 -43.61 17.61
N LYS A 389 29.69 -43.92 18.91
CA LYS A 389 28.45 -44.51 19.46
C LYS A 389 27.63 -43.41 20.17
N LEU A 390 26.48 -43.09 19.66
CA LEU A 390 25.43 -42.35 20.37
C LEU A 390 24.32 -43.32 20.72
N GLN A 391 23.92 -43.28 21.96
CA GLN A 391 22.60 -43.75 22.40
C GLN A 391 21.55 -42.68 22.11
#